data_3b09a0701234a07ca95210e97503a3ec
#
_entry.id   3b09a0701234a07ca95210e97503a3ec
#
_cell.length_a   1.000
_cell.length_b   1.000
_cell.length_c   1.000
_cell.angle_alpha   90.00
_cell.angle_beta   90.00
_cell.angle_gamma   90.00
#
_symmetry.space_group_name_H-M   'P 1'
#
loop_
_entity.id
_entity.type
_entity.pdbx_description
1 polymer ?
#
loop_
_entity_poly.entity_id
_entity_poly.type
_entity_poly.pdbx_seq_one_letter_code
_entity_poly.pdbx_strand_id
1 'polypeptide(L)'
;MSEITRLNITSIRNIQTVTIAPCPRINLFWGENGSGKTSILESIHLLASGRSFRSVRPQTLISEDSSEAIVYVELADGGRIGLSRRRRQPIKLKFQDQRQKNWENVARAIPVLVLDSNSFRLLESGPKVRRRFLDWGVFHVEPSFLLIGGPLTNVWLIGIPYSGKAAWTRVN
;
A
#
# COMPACT_ATOMS: atom_id res chain seq x y z
N MET A 1 -2.83 10.52 -12.27
CA MET A 1 -3.34 9.61 -11.22
C MET A 1 -4.46 8.80 -11.84
N SER A 2 -4.37 7.49 -11.78
CA SER A 2 -5.37 6.63 -12.40
C SER A 2 -6.30 6.05 -11.33
N GLU A 3 -7.61 5.99 -11.63
CA GLU A 3 -8.63 5.46 -10.73
C GLU A 3 -8.62 3.92 -10.77
N ILE A 4 -8.89 3.28 -9.64
CA ILE A 4 -9.08 1.82 -9.60
C ILE A 4 -10.49 1.53 -10.10
N THR A 5 -10.60 0.78 -11.19
CA THR A 5 -11.89 0.33 -11.76
C THR A 5 -12.28 -1.06 -11.30
N ARG A 6 -11.30 -1.87 -10.90
CA ARG A 6 -11.52 -3.21 -10.36
C ARG A 6 -10.48 -3.55 -9.31
N LEU A 7 -10.93 -4.15 -8.22
CA LEU A 7 -10.09 -4.62 -7.11
C LEU A 7 -10.44 -6.08 -6.81
N ASN A 8 -9.47 -6.97 -6.94
CA ASN A 8 -9.58 -8.37 -6.54
C ASN A 8 -8.65 -8.64 -5.37
N ILE A 9 -9.19 -9.23 -4.31
CA ILE A 9 -8.45 -9.60 -3.11
C ILE A 9 -8.67 -11.09 -2.85
N THR A 10 -7.60 -11.83 -2.63
CA THR A 10 -7.67 -13.26 -2.31
C THR A 10 -6.78 -13.56 -1.11
N SER A 11 -7.33 -14.27 -0.14
CA SER A 11 -6.63 -14.82 1.04
C SER A 11 -5.89 -13.76 1.87
N ILE A 12 -6.53 -12.61 2.09
CA ILE A 12 -6.00 -11.55 2.98
C ILE A 12 -6.82 -11.49 4.26
N ARG A 13 -6.17 -11.74 5.39
CA ARG A 13 -6.80 -11.72 6.71
C ARG A 13 -8.00 -12.67 6.76
N ASN A 14 -9.18 -12.11 6.99
CA ASN A 14 -10.47 -12.80 6.99
C ASN A 14 -11.17 -12.82 5.62
N ILE A 15 -10.58 -12.21 4.60
CA ILE A 15 -11.11 -12.22 3.23
C ILE A 15 -10.57 -13.46 2.53
N GLN A 16 -11.46 -14.37 2.12
CA GLN A 16 -11.09 -15.48 1.25
C GLN A 16 -10.97 -15.02 -0.19
N THR A 17 -12.05 -14.45 -0.74
CA THR A 17 -12.04 -13.85 -2.08
C THR A 17 -13.11 -12.77 -2.15
N VAL A 18 -12.73 -11.61 -2.70
CA VAL A 18 -13.68 -10.53 -3.00
C VAL A 18 -13.27 -9.80 -4.27
N THR A 19 -14.25 -9.45 -5.08
CA THR A 19 -14.09 -8.57 -6.24
C THR A 19 -14.96 -7.35 -6.04
N ILE A 20 -14.39 -6.17 -6.19
CA ILE A 20 -15.04 -4.88 -6.01
C ILE A 20 -14.80 -4.05 -7.26
N ALA A 21 -15.83 -3.36 -7.73
CA ALA A 21 -15.74 -2.29 -8.72
C ALA A 21 -15.93 -0.95 -8.00
N PRO A 22 -14.86 -0.27 -7.60
CA PRO A 22 -14.97 0.99 -6.87
C PRO A 22 -15.53 2.10 -7.73
N CYS A 23 -16.27 3.03 -7.11
CA CYS A 23 -16.65 4.29 -7.74
C CYS A 23 -15.45 5.25 -7.79
N PRO A 24 -15.40 6.16 -8.78
CA PRO A 24 -14.26 7.07 -8.96
C PRO A 24 -13.98 8.02 -7.80
N ARG A 25 -14.98 8.38 -7.00
CA ARG A 25 -14.84 9.39 -5.96
C ARG A 25 -14.87 8.85 -4.55
N ILE A 26 -16.04 8.36 -4.11
CA ILE A 26 -16.26 7.96 -2.72
C ILE A 26 -16.76 6.52 -2.67
N ASN A 27 -16.09 5.71 -1.86
CA ASN A 27 -16.48 4.34 -1.59
C ASN A 27 -16.64 4.19 -0.08
N LEU A 28 -17.82 3.78 0.36
CA LEU A 28 -18.12 3.56 1.77
C LEU A 28 -18.21 2.07 2.05
N PHE A 29 -17.34 1.57 2.92
CA PHE A 29 -17.38 0.19 3.42
C PHE A 29 -18.01 0.18 4.81
N TRP A 30 -19.14 -0.47 4.96
CA TRP A 30 -19.89 -0.58 6.22
C TRP A 30 -20.20 -2.04 6.55
N GLY A 31 -20.55 -2.32 7.79
CA GLY A 31 -20.87 -3.68 8.27
C GLY A 31 -20.35 -3.92 9.68
N GLU A 32 -20.55 -5.12 10.18
CA GLU A 32 -20.14 -5.54 11.53
C GLU A 32 -18.61 -5.56 11.73
N ASN A 33 -18.18 -5.59 12.98
CA ASN A 33 -16.76 -5.77 13.29
C ASN A 33 -16.32 -7.16 12.82
N GLY A 34 -15.14 -7.20 12.19
CA GLY A 34 -14.64 -8.46 11.61
C GLY A 34 -15.09 -8.72 10.17
N SER A 35 -16.01 -7.93 9.56
CA SER A 35 -16.51 -8.16 8.20
C SER A 35 -15.50 -7.94 7.06
N GLY A 36 -14.25 -7.51 7.36
CA GLY A 36 -13.21 -7.34 6.33
C GLY A 36 -13.02 -5.92 5.82
N LYS A 37 -13.78 -4.92 6.28
CA LYS A 37 -13.65 -3.51 5.85
C LYS A 37 -12.22 -3.00 5.86
N THR A 38 -11.55 -3.13 6.99
CA THR A 38 -10.16 -2.71 7.16
C THR A 38 -9.20 -3.57 6.34
N SER A 39 -9.53 -4.84 6.10
CA SER A 39 -8.71 -5.73 5.27
C SER A 39 -8.75 -5.33 3.79
N ILE A 40 -9.87 -4.78 3.30
CA ILE A 40 -9.97 -4.19 1.96
C ILE A 40 -9.02 -2.98 1.85
N LEU A 41 -9.11 -2.03 2.79
CA LEU A 41 -8.24 -0.84 2.79
C LEU A 41 -6.77 -1.21 2.96
N GLU A 42 -6.47 -2.20 3.82
CA GLU A 42 -5.12 -2.74 4.01
C GLU A 42 -4.55 -3.33 2.70
N SER A 43 -5.40 -3.99 1.91
CA SER A 43 -5.00 -4.58 0.63
C SER A 43 -4.59 -3.51 -0.40
N ILE A 44 -5.34 -2.41 -0.49
CA ILE A 44 -5.01 -1.29 -1.37
C ILE A 44 -3.69 -0.64 -0.93
N HIS A 45 -3.55 -0.38 0.36
CA HIS A 45 -2.30 0.18 0.90
C HIS A 45 -1.10 -0.76 0.70
N LEU A 46 -1.30 -2.06 0.92
CA LEU A 46 -0.26 -3.06 0.68
C LEU A 46 0.20 -3.06 -0.77
N LEU A 47 -0.74 -2.98 -1.72
CA LEU A 47 -0.44 -2.93 -3.15
C LEU A 47 0.39 -1.69 -3.50
N ALA A 48 0.02 -0.52 -2.96
CA ALA A 48 0.69 0.75 -3.25
C ALA A 48 2.05 0.90 -2.57
N SER A 49 2.23 0.32 -1.36
CA SER A 49 3.40 0.57 -0.50
C SER A 49 4.25 -0.65 -0.18
N GLY A 50 3.77 -1.85 -0.48
CA GLY A 50 4.41 -3.11 -0.09
C GLY A 50 4.32 -3.44 1.41
N ARG A 51 3.53 -2.69 2.17
CA ARG A 51 3.46 -2.79 3.64
C ARG A 51 2.02 -2.75 4.14
N SER A 52 1.79 -3.39 5.29
CA SER A 52 0.55 -3.23 6.02
C SER A 52 0.64 -2.01 6.95
N PHE A 53 -0.42 -1.21 7.03
CA PHE A 53 -0.53 -0.15 8.04
C PHE A 53 -0.97 -0.69 9.41
N ARG A 54 -1.50 -1.93 9.47
CA ARG A 54 -1.99 -2.55 10.71
C ARG A 54 -0.94 -3.38 11.43
N SER A 55 -0.01 -4.00 10.72
CA SER A 55 0.91 -4.96 11.31
C SER A 55 2.30 -4.88 10.68
N VAL A 56 3.30 -4.86 11.54
CA VAL A 56 4.71 -4.98 11.15
C VAL A 56 5.05 -6.43 10.76
N ARG A 57 4.25 -7.41 11.22
CA ARG A 57 4.48 -8.82 10.94
C ARG A 57 3.84 -9.21 9.60
N PRO A 58 4.62 -9.42 8.55
CA PRO A 58 4.09 -9.70 7.22
C PRO A 58 3.30 -11.02 7.11
N GLN A 59 3.57 -11.95 8.01
CA GLN A 59 2.96 -13.29 7.99
C GLN A 59 1.49 -13.29 8.40
N THR A 60 1.07 -12.31 9.22
CA THR A 60 -0.32 -12.18 9.68
C THR A 60 -1.27 -11.66 8.60
N LEU A 61 -0.73 -11.30 7.43
CA LEU A 61 -1.52 -10.81 6.32
C LEU A 61 -2.25 -11.92 5.56
N ILE A 62 -1.59 -13.08 5.42
CA ILE A 62 -2.12 -14.22 4.67
C ILE A 62 -3.14 -14.94 5.57
N SER A 63 -4.31 -15.27 5.03
CA SER A 63 -5.33 -16.07 5.73
C SER A 63 -4.73 -17.38 6.25
N GLU A 64 -5.22 -17.86 7.40
CA GLU A 64 -4.63 -19.03 8.08
C GLU A 64 -4.64 -20.27 7.20
N ASP A 65 -5.72 -20.49 6.46
CA ASP A 65 -5.94 -21.64 5.60
C ASP A 65 -5.28 -21.51 4.21
N SER A 66 -4.48 -20.47 3.99
CA SER A 66 -3.91 -20.18 2.67
C SER A 66 -2.38 -20.10 2.71
N SER A 67 -1.77 -20.51 1.61
CA SER A 67 -0.32 -20.40 1.41
C SER A 67 0.11 -19.08 0.74
N GLU A 68 -0.82 -18.41 0.07
CA GLU A 68 -0.58 -17.20 -0.73
C GLU A 68 -1.72 -16.20 -0.59
N ALA A 69 -1.39 -14.94 -0.50
CA ALA A 69 -2.32 -13.81 -0.59
C ALA A 69 -2.09 -13.05 -1.90
N ILE A 70 -3.17 -12.62 -2.55
CA ILE A 70 -3.11 -11.92 -3.83
C ILE A 70 -3.97 -10.66 -3.75
N VAL A 71 -3.41 -9.56 -4.27
CA VAL A 71 -4.15 -8.32 -4.57
C VAL A 71 -3.92 -7.97 -6.02
N TYR A 72 -4.99 -7.72 -6.74
CA TYR A 72 -4.95 -7.32 -8.15
C TYR A 72 -5.87 -6.14 -8.38
N VAL A 73 -5.43 -5.15 -9.15
CA VAL A 73 -6.25 -4.02 -9.57
C VAL A 73 -6.12 -3.76 -11.06
N GLU A 74 -7.22 -3.26 -11.61
CA GLU A 74 -7.28 -2.63 -12.94
C GLU A 74 -7.51 -1.13 -12.75
N LEU A 75 -6.85 -0.35 -13.57
CA LEU A 75 -6.90 1.11 -13.54
C LEU A 75 -7.68 1.64 -14.74
N ALA A 76 -8.24 2.83 -14.63
CA ALA A 76 -9.04 3.46 -15.68
C ALA A 76 -8.26 3.71 -16.98
N ASP A 77 -6.94 3.88 -16.88
CA ASP A 77 -6.04 4.02 -18.05
C ASP A 77 -5.63 2.68 -18.68
N GLY A 78 -6.21 1.55 -18.24
CA GLY A 78 -5.87 0.21 -18.68
C GLY A 78 -4.67 -0.40 -17.96
N GLY A 79 -4.07 0.30 -17.01
CA GLY A 79 -2.97 -0.23 -16.19
C GLY A 79 -3.43 -1.40 -15.32
N ARG A 80 -2.54 -2.37 -15.12
CA ARG A 80 -2.79 -3.55 -14.28
C ARG A 80 -1.68 -3.71 -13.27
N ILE A 81 -2.06 -3.90 -12.01
CA ILE A 81 -1.11 -4.09 -10.91
C ILE A 81 -1.50 -5.34 -10.15
N GLY A 82 -0.54 -6.23 -9.96
CA GLY A 82 -0.71 -7.46 -9.21
C GLY A 82 0.37 -7.62 -8.15
N LEU A 83 -0.06 -7.97 -6.94
CA LEU A 83 0.83 -8.32 -5.84
C LEU A 83 0.48 -9.72 -5.36
N SER A 84 1.48 -10.57 -5.23
CA SER A 84 1.32 -11.83 -4.53
C SER A 84 2.36 -12.00 -3.42
N ARG A 85 1.94 -12.61 -2.34
CA ARG A 85 2.76 -12.90 -1.18
C ARG A 85 2.55 -14.30 -0.70
N ARG A 86 3.63 -15.08 -0.64
CA ARG A 86 3.66 -16.41 -0.01
C ARG A 86 4.33 -16.34 1.36
N ARG A 87 3.98 -17.28 2.22
CA ARG A 87 4.64 -17.42 3.54
C ARG A 87 6.15 -17.60 3.35
N ARG A 88 6.94 -16.85 4.12
CA ARG A 88 8.42 -16.90 4.10
C ARG A 88 9.08 -16.57 2.74
N GLN A 89 8.34 -15.98 1.81
CA GLN A 89 8.88 -15.54 0.53
C GLN A 89 8.75 -14.02 0.39
N PRO A 90 9.62 -13.38 -0.41
CA PRO A 90 9.48 -11.97 -0.74
C PRO A 90 8.20 -11.73 -1.55
N ILE A 91 7.67 -10.53 -1.43
CA ILE A 91 6.51 -10.11 -2.23
C ILE A 91 6.91 -10.11 -3.70
N LYS A 92 6.01 -10.64 -4.55
CA LYS A 92 6.11 -10.53 -5.99
C LYS A 92 5.17 -9.41 -6.43
N LEU A 93 5.73 -8.40 -7.09
CA LEU A 93 5.00 -7.25 -7.61
C LEU A 93 5.07 -7.26 -9.13
N LYS A 94 3.93 -7.03 -9.79
CA LYS A 94 3.82 -6.84 -11.23
C LYS A 94 3.11 -5.53 -11.53
N PHE A 95 3.58 -4.82 -12.51
CA PHE A 95 2.95 -3.64 -13.09
C PHE A 95 2.92 -3.82 -14.60
N GLN A 96 1.74 -3.76 -15.22
CA GLN A 96 1.55 -4.06 -16.65
C GLN A 96 2.18 -5.40 -17.06
N ASP A 97 1.92 -6.45 -16.29
CA ASP A 97 2.44 -7.82 -16.43
C ASP A 97 3.97 -7.97 -16.29
N GLN A 98 4.71 -6.88 -16.11
CA GLN A 98 6.14 -6.89 -15.88
C GLN A 98 6.48 -6.94 -14.39
N ARG A 99 7.40 -7.83 -14.03
CA ARG A 99 7.87 -7.93 -12.65
C ARG A 99 8.63 -6.67 -12.25
N GLN A 100 8.24 -6.08 -11.13
CA GLN A 100 8.88 -4.90 -10.56
C GLN A 100 9.86 -5.29 -9.46
N LYS A 101 11.01 -4.62 -9.43
CA LYS A 101 12.00 -4.77 -8.35
C LYS A 101 11.74 -3.80 -7.19
N ASN A 102 11.07 -2.68 -7.47
CA ASN A 102 10.73 -1.64 -6.50
C ASN A 102 9.26 -1.20 -6.65
N TRP A 103 8.79 -0.32 -5.77
CA TRP A 103 7.42 0.19 -5.76
C TRP A 103 7.23 1.51 -6.51
N GLU A 104 8.26 2.06 -7.13
CA GLU A 104 8.21 3.41 -7.71
C GLU A 104 7.07 3.58 -8.72
N ASN A 105 7.01 2.72 -9.74
CA ASN A 105 5.98 2.80 -10.79
C ASN A 105 4.58 2.64 -10.20
N VAL A 106 4.41 1.74 -9.24
CA VAL A 106 3.11 1.49 -8.60
C VAL A 106 2.71 2.66 -7.71
N ALA A 107 3.63 3.21 -6.91
CA ALA A 107 3.37 4.36 -6.06
C ALA A 107 2.98 5.60 -6.88
N ARG A 108 3.58 5.80 -8.06
CA ARG A 108 3.19 6.87 -8.99
C ARG A 108 1.82 6.64 -9.61
N ALA A 109 1.49 5.40 -9.95
CA ALA A 109 0.21 5.04 -10.55
C ALA A 109 -0.94 5.15 -9.55
N ILE A 110 -0.71 4.69 -8.31
CA ILE A 110 -1.71 4.69 -7.22
C ILE A 110 -1.12 5.41 -6.01
N PRO A 111 -1.22 6.74 -5.92
CA PRO A 111 -0.86 7.47 -4.70
C PRO A 111 -1.90 7.17 -3.61
N VAL A 112 -1.46 6.57 -2.50
CA VAL A 112 -2.33 6.20 -1.37
C VAL A 112 -1.89 6.93 -0.12
N LEU A 113 -2.83 7.59 0.53
CA LEU A 113 -2.68 8.16 1.86
C LEU A 113 -3.69 7.50 2.81
N VAL A 114 -3.21 6.97 3.92
CA VAL A 114 -4.07 6.41 4.98
C VAL A 114 -4.23 7.43 6.09
N LEU A 115 -5.48 7.77 6.40
CA LEU A 115 -5.84 8.58 7.54
C LEU A 115 -6.56 7.70 8.56
N ASP A 116 -6.01 7.57 9.73
CA ASP A 116 -6.54 6.82 10.86
C ASP A 116 -6.46 7.64 12.17
N SER A 117 -6.87 7.06 13.28
CA SER A 117 -6.79 7.71 14.60
C SER A 117 -5.35 8.10 15.01
N ASN A 118 -4.33 7.49 14.40
CA ASN A 118 -2.93 7.81 14.67
C ASN A 118 -2.39 8.95 13.79
N SER A 119 -3.18 9.43 12.83
CA SER A 119 -2.76 10.49 11.90
C SER A 119 -2.52 11.83 12.62
N PHE A 120 -3.12 12.04 13.81
CA PHE A 120 -2.79 13.17 14.70
C PHE A 120 -1.32 13.21 15.10
N ARG A 121 -0.61 12.08 15.08
CA ARG A 121 0.83 12.04 15.31
C ARG A 121 1.62 12.88 14.31
N LEU A 122 1.06 13.18 13.13
CA LEU A 122 1.67 14.12 12.19
C LEU A 122 1.85 15.51 12.81
N LEU A 123 0.88 15.93 13.62
CA LEU A 123 0.89 17.23 14.30
C LEU A 123 1.75 17.20 15.58
N GLU A 124 1.67 16.13 16.35
CA GLU A 124 2.32 15.97 17.64
C GLU A 124 3.79 15.52 17.54
N SER A 125 4.12 14.78 16.46
CA SER A 125 5.46 14.23 16.28
C SER A 125 6.46 15.28 15.80
N GLY A 126 7.74 14.99 16.04
CA GLY A 126 8.84 15.86 15.66
C GLY A 126 9.01 16.07 14.14
N PRO A 127 9.94 16.94 13.72
CA PRO A 127 10.13 17.37 12.32
C PRO A 127 10.31 16.22 11.32
N LYS A 128 10.84 15.09 11.78
CA LYS A 128 11.10 13.91 10.94
C LYS A 128 9.82 13.32 10.31
N VAL A 129 8.71 13.31 11.05
CA VAL A 129 7.43 12.77 10.55
C VAL A 129 6.81 13.74 9.55
N ARG A 130 6.83 15.04 9.87
CA ARG A 130 6.34 16.09 8.97
C ARG A 130 7.12 16.15 7.66
N ARG A 131 8.45 16.04 7.73
CA ARG A 131 9.30 16.01 6.51
C ARG A 131 8.95 14.85 5.60
N ARG A 132 8.74 13.66 6.15
CA ARG A 132 8.32 12.50 5.34
C ARG A 132 6.99 12.72 4.62
N PHE A 133 6.03 13.33 5.29
CA PHE A 133 4.75 13.67 4.67
C PHE A 133 4.94 14.63 3.49
N LEU A 134 5.81 15.63 3.65
CA LEU A 134 6.17 16.55 2.57
C LEU A 134 6.90 15.82 1.44
N ASP A 135 7.87 14.97 1.76
CA ASP A 135 8.61 14.16 0.77
C ASP A 135 7.65 13.28 -0.05
N TRP A 136 6.64 12.68 0.61
CA TRP A 136 5.60 11.92 -0.07
C TRP A 136 4.81 12.82 -1.04
N GLY A 137 4.37 13.99 -0.60
CA GLY A 137 3.65 14.95 -1.45
C GLY A 137 4.48 15.37 -2.66
N VAL A 138 5.73 15.76 -2.44
CA VAL A 138 6.64 16.19 -3.52
C VAL A 138 6.90 15.05 -4.51
N PHE A 139 7.10 13.83 -4.04
CA PHE A 139 7.28 12.66 -4.91
C PHE A 139 6.13 12.47 -5.91
N HIS A 140 4.89 12.78 -5.51
CA HIS A 140 3.74 12.62 -6.39
C HIS A 140 3.47 13.81 -7.32
N VAL A 141 3.99 15.00 -6.97
CA VAL A 141 3.76 16.24 -7.74
C VAL A 141 4.93 16.56 -8.67
N GLU A 142 6.16 16.26 -8.25
CA GLU A 142 7.39 16.61 -8.98
C GLU A 142 8.06 15.35 -9.55
N PRO A 143 7.97 15.11 -10.88
CA PRO A 143 8.58 13.93 -11.51
C PRO A 143 10.10 13.83 -11.35
N SER A 144 10.78 14.98 -11.26
CA SER A 144 12.25 15.06 -11.13
C SER A 144 12.74 14.93 -9.69
N PHE A 145 11.85 14.84 -8.70
CA PHE A 145 12.22 14.77 -7.28
C PHE A 145 13.25 13.68 -6.97
N LEU A 146 13.12 12.51 -7.60
CA LEU A 146 14.07 11.40 -7.43
C LEU A 146 15.46 11.69 -7.99
N LEU A 147 15.55 12.53 -9.02
CA LEU A 147 16.81 12.91 -9.65
C LEU A 147 17.56 13.98 -8.80
N ILE A 148 16.82 14.82 -8.11
CA ILE A 148 17.35 15.93 -7.31
C ILE A 148 17.69 15.47 -5.89
N GLY A 149 16.92 14.55 -5.34
CA GLY A 149 17.02 14.09 -3.95
C GLY A 149 18.12 13.05 -3.66
N GLY A 150 18.92 12.66 -4.65
CA GLY A 150 19.93 11.60 -4.50
C GLY A 150 19.34 10.18 -4.65
N PRO A 151 20.16 9.13 -4.49
CA PRO A 151 19.74 7.76 -4.76
C PRO A 151 18.51 7.38 -3.94
N LEU A 152 17.62 6.60 -4.55
CA LEU A 152 16.34 6.06 -4.03
C LEU A 152 16.36 5.44 -2.61
N THR A 153 17.53 5.42 -2.00
CA THR A 153 17.76 4.90 -0.64
C THR A 153 16.97 5.63 0.45
N ASN A 154 16.38 6.79 0.15
CA ASN A 154 15.64 7.61 1.11
C ASN A 154 14.20 7.96 0.72
N VAL A 155 13.68 7.48 -0.41
CA VAL A 155 12.26 7.62 -0.73
C VAL A 155 11.47 6.66 0.16
N TRP A 156 11.10 7.17 1.29
CA TRP A 156 10.29 6.48 2.27
C TRP A 156 8.84 6.52 1.81
N LEU A 157 8.34 5.41 1.29
CA LEU A 157 6.90 5.21 1.19
C LEU A 157 6.31 5.36 2.60
N ILE A 158 5.55 6.40 2.80
CA ILE A 158 5.03 6.76 4.12
C ILE A 158 3.93 5.77 4.49
N GLY A 159 4.29 4.75 5.26
CA GLY A 159 3.37 4.20 6.21
C GLY A 159 3.56 4.99 7.50
N ILE A 160 2.54 5.64 8.03
CA ILE A 160 2.57 6.18 9.37
C ILE A 160 2.81 5.00 10.31
N PRO A 161 3.90 4.96 11.09
CA PRO A 161 4.22 3.78 11.89
C PRO A 161 3.19 3.61 12.99
N TYR A 162 2.49 2.49 12.98
CA TYR A 162 1.77 2.02 14.16
C TYR A 162 2.82 1.59 15.21
N SER A 163 2.72 2.20 16.39
CA SER A 163 3.42 1.94 17.66
C SER A 163 4.72 1.14 17.66
N GLY A 164 5.80 1.77 18.12
CA GLY A 164 6.96 1.13 18.73
C GLY A 164 7.87 0.42 17.73
N LYS A 165 9.05 0.99 17.48
CA LYS A 165 10.19 0.50 16.71
C LYS A 165 9.86 0.17 15.24
N ALA A 166 9.85 1.19 14.41
CA ALA A 166 9.85 1.05 12.97
C ALA A 166 11.16 0.40 12.51
N ALA A 167 11.07 -0.87 12.13
CA ALA A 167 12.12 -1.50 11.34
C ALA A 167 12.01 -0.95 9.91
N TRP A 168 12.93 -0.08 9.53
CA TRP A 168 13.03 0.48 8.20
C TRP A 168 13.78 -0.49 7.32
N THR A 169 13.13 -1.06 6.35
CA THR A 169 13.83 -1.85 5.33
C THR A 169 14.20 -0.91 4.20
N ARG A 170 15.51 -0.69 4.04
CA ARG A 170 16.09 -0.01 2.89
C ARG A 170 15.74 -0.84 1.66
N VAL A 171 15.05 -0.26 0.68
CA VAL A 171 14.90 -0.88 -0.63
C VAL A 171 16.13 -0.46 -1.43
N ASN A 172 17.08 -1.39 -1.58
CA ASN A 172 18.22 -1.24 -2.47
C ASN A 172 17.79 -1.50 -3.91
#